data_d125f192f356059387cf706758c7aa93
#
_entry.id   d125f192f356059387cf706758c7aa93
#
_cell.length_a   1.000
_cell.length_b   1.000
_cell.length_c   1.000
_cell.angle_alpha   90.00
_cell.angle_beta   90.00
_cell.angle_gamma   90.00
#
_symmetry.space_group_name_H-M   'P 1'
#
loop_
_entity.id
_entity.type
_entity.pdbx_description
1 polymer ?
#
loop_
_entity_poly.entity_id
_entity_poly.type
_entity_poly.pdbx_seq_one_letter_code
_entity_poly.pdbx_strand_id
1 'polypeptide(L)'
;INCYIYTIFLFCLLISLVGKAEKSIVLIDNYVDVGTLNILAKKKDGVDVTIYTVRRTRLAGQDIANFNSQYPTLTVNYTGAFHDRFLIIDEETAYHIGASLKDAGKKCFGISRIEDVGIISDILQRLEIETEEANN
;
A
#
# COMPACT_ATOMS: atom_id res chain seq x y z
N ILE A 1 -7.97 13.98 23.09
CA ILE A 1 -7.30 14.19 21.78
C ILE A 1 -8.36 14.42 20.73
N ASN A 2 -8.22 15.50 19.99
CA ASN A 2 -9.10 15.79 18.88
C ASN A 2 -8.82 14.80 17.73
N CYS A 3 -9.85 14.10 17.27
CA CYS A 3 -9.73 13.12 16.18
C CYS A 3 -9.19 13.75 14.88
N TYR A 4 -9.49 15.02 14.64
CA TYR A 4 -8.97 15.76 13.48
C TYR A 4 -7.44 15.87 13.51
N ILE A 5 -6.86 16.19 14.66
CA ILE A 5 -5.39 16.26 14.82
C ILE A 5 -4.78 14.87 14.62
N TYR A 6 -5.43 13.84 15.11
CA TYR A 6 -4.97 12.46 14.94
C TYR A 6 -4.99 12.01 13.48
N THR A 7 -6.02 12.38 12.71
CA THR A 7 -6.07 12.03 11.28
C THR A 7 -4.97 12.70 10.47
N ILE A 8 -4.63 13.96 10.78
CA ILE A 8 -3.50 14.65 10.14
C ILE A 8 -2.18 13.94 10.49
N PHE A 9 -2.01 13.54 11.74
CA PHE A 9 -0.84 12.81 12.20
C PHE A 9 -0.66 11.49 11.44
N LEU A 10 -1.75 10.73 11.27
CA LEU A 10 -1.72 9.47 10.51
C LEU A 10 -1.34 9.69 9.05
N PHE A 11 -1.89 10.71 8.42
CA PHE A 11 -1.53 11.06 7.05
C PHE A 11 -0.03 11.36 6.92
N CYS A 12 0.51 12.20 7.81
CA CYS A 12 1.93 12.52 7.82
C CYS A 12 2.80 11.29 8.12
N LEU A 13 2.34 10.41 9.02
CA LEU A 13 3.03 9.17 9.33
C LEU A 13 3.13 8.26 8.10
N LEU A 14 2.03 8.05 7.38
CA LEU A 14 2.02 7.22 6.17
C LEU A 14 2.96 7.77 5.09
N ILE A 15 2.95 9.09 4.88
CA ILE A 15 3.88 9.75 3.95
C ILE A 15 5.33 9.51 4.40
N SER A 16 5.61 9.61 5.70
CA SER A 16 6.94 9.35 6.25
C SER A 16 7.39 7.90 6.02
N LEU A 17 6.49 6.93 6.22
CA LEU A 17 6.78 5.51 6.00
C LEU A 17 7.09 5.23 4.52
N VAL A 18 6.29 5.78 3.63
CA VAL A 18 6.51 5.65 2.17
C VAL A 18 7.86 6.28 1.78
N GLY A 19 8.17 7.44 2.35
CA GLY A 19 9.42 8.15 2.06
C GLY A 19 10.68 7.46 2.60
N LYS A 20 10.55 6.51 3.53
CA LYS A 20 11.68 5.76 4.09
C LYS A 20 12.07 4.55 3.25
N ALA A 21 11.22 4.06 2.38
CA ALA A 21 11.51 2.91 1.55
C ALA A 21 12.73 3.18 0.66
N GLU A 22 13.64 2.21 0.62
CA GLU A 22 14.88 2.29 -0.18
C GLU A 22 14.81 1.38 -1.41
N LYS A 23 14.03 0.31 -1.39
CA LYS A 23 13.98 -0.71 -2.45
C LYS A 23 12.58 -0.91 -3.00
N SER A 24 11.62 -1.20 -2.14
CA SER A 24 10.29 -1.60 -2.58
C SER A 24 9.20 -1.25 -1.57
N ILE A 25 8.01 -1.04 -2.09
CA ILE A 25 6.79 -0.87 -1.31
C ILE A 25 5.76 -1.84 -1.85
N VAL A 26 5.17 -2.64 -0.96
CA VAL A 26 4.02 -3.50 -1.28
C VAL A 26 2.83 -3.00 -0.48
N LEU A 27 1.73 -2.70 -1.18
CA LEU A 27 0.48 -2.30 -0.56
C LEU A 27 -0.61 -3.32 -0.87
N ILE A 28 -1.24 -3.84 0.17
CA ILE A 28 -2.43 -4.69 0.06
C ILE A 28 -3.61 -3.86 0.57
N ASP A 29 -4.50 -3.47 -0.34
CA ASP A 29 -5.64 -2.60 0.01
C ASP A 29 -6.73 -2.74 -1.05
N ASN A 30 -7.92 -3.18 -0.65
CA ASN A 30 -9.03 -3.41 -1.58
C ASN A 30 -9.77 -2.14 -2.02
N TYR A 31 -9.43 -0.99 -1.47
CA TYR A 31 -10.16 0.27 -1.69
C TYR A 31 -9.26 1.38 -2.25
N VAL A 32 -8.31 1.03 -3.10
CA VAL A 32 -7.37 2.00 -3.68
C VAL A 32 -8.05 2.93 -4.68
N ASP A 33 -7.59 4.17 -4.71
CA ASP A 33 -8.01 5.19 -5.66
C ASP A 33 -6.85 6.16 -5.94
N VAL A 34 -7.12 7.27 -6.61
CA VAL A 34 -6.11 8.30 -6.92
C VAL A 34 -5.49 8.87 -5.63
N GLY A 35 -6.27 8.97 -4.54
CA GLY A 35 -5.75 9.41 -3.24
C GLY A 35 -4.66 8.49 -2.70
N THR A 36 -4.79 7.18 -2.93
CA THR A 36 -3.75 6.20 -2.60
C THR A 36 -2.45 6.50 -3.36
N LEU A 37 -2.56 6.76 -4.66
CA LEU A 37 -1.41 7.06 -5.51
C LEU A 37 -0.71 8.36 -5.09
N ASN A 38 -1.47 9.37 -4.63
CA ASN A 38 -0.89 10.62 -4.15
C ASN A 38 0.02 10.40 -2.94
N ILE A 39 -0.33 9.46 -2.05
CA ILE A 39 0.52 9.09 -0.92
C ILE A 39 1.76 8.34 -1.41
N LEU A 40 1.59 7.35 -2.30
CA LEU A 40 2.68 6.55 -2.82
C LEU A 40 3.66 7.35 -3.68
N ALA A 41 3.22 8.46 -4.28
CA ALA A 41 4.07 9.37 -5.04
C ALA A 41 5.16 10.03 -4.17
N LYS A 42 5.03 9.99 -2.85
CA LYS A 42 6.03 10.53 -1.91
C LYS A 42 7.24 9.60 -1.71
N LYS A 43 7.26 8.48 -2.40
CA LYS A 43 8.39 7.55 -2.39
C LYS A 43 9.66 8.18 -2.94
N LYS A 44 10.82 7.61 -2.58
CA LYS A 44 12.09 7.95 -3.20
C LYS A 44 12.13 7.49 -4.66
N ASP A 45 12.89 8.18 -5.48
CA ASP A 45 13.12 7.79 -6.87
C ASP A 45 13.72 6.38 -6.93
N GLY A 46 13.27 5.58 -7.88
CA GLY A 46 13.77 4.22 -8.08
C GLY A 46 13.17 3.16 -7.16
N VAL A 47 12.33 3.52 -6.23
CA VAL A 47 11.61 2.55 -5.38
C VAL A 47 10.44 1.98 -6.17
N ASP A 48 10.39 0.66 -6.28
CA ASP A 48 9.30 -0.05 -6.95
C ASP A 48 8.10 -0.19 -6.04
N VAL A 49 6.90 0.02 -6.57
CA VAL A 49 5.63 -0.12 -5.84
C VAL A 49 4.78 -1.21 -6.50
N THR A 50 4.28 -2.12 -5.68
CA THR A 50 3.29 -3.12 -6.11
C THR A 50 2.05 -2.98 -5.24
N ILE A 51 0.89 -2.82 -5.90
CA ILE A 51 -0.41 -2.80 -5.23
C ILE A 51 -1.13 -4.10 -5.52
N TYR A 52 -1.64 -4.72 -4.46
CA TYR A 52 -2.55 -5.88 -4.56
C TYR A 52 -3.94 -5.42 -4.11
N THR A 53 -4.90 -5.50 -5.02
CA THR A 53 -6.25 -4.99 -4.79
C THR A 53 -7.29 -5.91 -5.46
N VAL A 54 -8.56 -5.58 -5.35
CA VAL A 54 -9.63 -6.31 -6.04
C VAL A 54 -9.91 -5.70 -7.41
N ARG A 55 -10.47 -6.51 -8.33
CA ARG A 55 -10.73 -6.06 -9.71
C ARG A 55 -11.71 -4.89 -9.81
N ARG A 56 -12.62 -4.76 -8.86
CA ARG A 56 -13.59 -3.66 -8.80
C ARG A 56 -13.02 -2.37 -8.19
N THR A 57 -11.70 -2.24 -8.16
CA THR A 57 -11.03 -1.05 -7.65
C THR A 57 -11.43 0.21 -8.46
N ARG A 58 -11.35 1.38 -7.83
CA ARG A 58 -11.58 2.67 -8.48
C ARG A 58 -10.37 3.19 -9.25
N LEU A 59 -9.30 2.42 -9.27
CA LEU A 59 -8.08 2.79 -9.97
C LEU A 59 -8.20 2.41 -11.43
N ALA A 60 -8.18 3.40 -12.32
CA ALA A 60 -8.24 3.18 -13.76
C ALA A 60 -6.84 2.95 -14.34
N GLY A 61 -6.79 2.28 -15.50
CA GLY A 61 -5.53 2.08 -16.22
C GLY A 61 -4.80 3.37 -16.55
N GLN A 62 -5.56 4.46 -16.83
CA GLN A 62 -4.97 5.77 -17.10
C GLN A 62 -4.29 6.35 -15.86
N ASP A 63 -4.85 6.12 -14.68
CA ASP A 63 -4.24 6.58 -13.42
C ASP A 63 -2.89 5.90 -13.19
N ILE A 64 -2.80 4.61 -13.49
CA ILE A 64 -1.56 3.83 -13.38
C ILE A 64 -0.54 4.34 -14.39
N ALA A 65 -0.94 4.57 -15.62
CA ALA A 65 -0.07 5.11 -16.66
C ALA A 65 0.46 6.49 -16.30
N ASN A 66 -0.40 7.36 -15.78
CA ASN A 66 -0.01 8.70 -15.34
C ASN A 66 0.99 8.66 -14.19
N PHE A 67 0.75 7.78 -13.22
CA PHE A 67 1.69 7.58 -12.11
C PHE A 67 3.05 7.14 -12.63
N ASN A 68 3.09 6.13 -13.50
CA ASN A 68 4.33 5.58 -14.04
C ASN A 68 5.10 6.58 -14.92
N SER A 69 4.42 7.54 -15.53
CA SER A 69 5.08 8.58 -16.31
C SER A 69 5.93 9.51 -15.44
N GLN A 70 5.60 9.65 -14.16
CA GLN A 70 6.28 10.55 -13.21
C GLN A 70 7.05 9.80 -12.12
N TYR A 71 6.54 8.67 -11.65
CA TYR A 71 7.04 7.95 -10.47
C TYR A 71 7.18 6.44 -10.73
N PRO A 72 7.95 6.01 -11.76
CA PRO A 72 8.06 4.58 -12.05
C PRO A 72 8.77 3.85 -10.90
N THR A 73 8.51 2.58 -10.64
CA THR A 73 7.59 1.70 -11.32
C THR A 73 6.45 1.32 -10.40
N LEU A 74 5.24 1.39 -10.90
CA LEU A 74 4.04 0.90 -10.21
C LEU A 74 3.47 -0.28 -10.98
N THR A 75 3.25 -1.40 -10.28
CA THR A 75 2.56 -2.58 -10.79
C THR A 75 1.31 -2.81 -9.95
N VAL A 76 0.18 -3.08 -10.59
CA VAL A 76 -1.08 -3.38 -9.91
C VAL A 76 -1.48 -4.81 -10.23
N ASN A 77 -1.61 -5.64 -9.19
CA ASN A 77 -2.07 -7.02 -9.28
C ASN A 77 -3.42 -7.16 -8.57
N TYR A 78 -4.21 -8.12 -8.99
CA TYR A 78 -5.55 -8.34 -8.44
C TYR A 78 -5.61 -9.64 -7.68
N THR A 79 -6.18 -9.60 -6.47
CA THR A 79 -6.37 -10.77 -5.61
C THR A 79 -7.58 -10.54 -4.70
N GLY A 80 -8.29 -11.61 -4.37
CA GLY A 80 -9.36 -11.59 -3.37
C GLY A 80 -8.96 -12.25 -2.06
N ALA A 81 -7.68 -12.60 -1.91
CA ALA A 81 -7.20 -13.41 -0.77
C ALA A 81 -7.13 -12.65 0.55
N PHE A 82 -7.05 -11.33 0.51
CA PHE A 82 -6.81 -10.52 1.71
C PHE A 82 -8.00 -9.62 2.02
N HIS A 83 -8.43 -9.63 3.28
CA HIS A 83 -9.43 -8.71 3.82
C HIS A 83 -8.79 -7.56 4.56
N ASP A 84 -7.61 -7.80 5.15
CA ASP A 84 -6.85 -6.80 5.88
C ASP A 84 -5.94 -6.01 4.94
N ARG A 85 -5.51 -4.85 5.41
CA ARG A 85 -4.61 -3.96 4.68
C ARG A 85 -3.23 -3.99 5.30
N PHE A 86 -2.23 -4.11 4.43
CA PHE A 86 -0.83 -4.13 4.84
C PHE A 86 -0.01 -3.21 3.95
N LEU A 87 0.91 -2.50 4.56
CA LEU A 87 1.95 -1.74 3.88
C LEU A 87 3.29 -2.36 4.25
N ILE A 88 4.02 -2.88 3.26
CA ILE A 88 5.29 -3.58 3.49
C ILE A 88 6.42 -2.77 2.86
N ILE A 89 7.39 -2.39 3.67
CA ILE A 89 8.53 -1.56 3.28
C ILE A 89 9.78 -2.41 3.20
N ASP A 90 10.41 -2.43 2.01
CA ASP A 90 11.68 -3.11 1.75
C ASP A 90 11.68 -4.61 2.12
N GLU A 91 10.50 -5.23 2.15
CA GLU A 91 10.30 -6.62 2.59
C GLU A 91 10.79 -6.92 4.01
N GLU A 92 11.09 -5.89 4.78
CA GLU A 92 11.66 -5.99 6.13
C GLU A 92 10.68 -5.59 7.22
N THR A 93 9.79 -4.65 6.95
CA THR A 93 8.84 -4.12 7.93
C THR A 93 7.46 -4.06 7.31
N ALA A 94 6.47 -4.58 8.02
CA ALA A 94 5.07 -4.49 7.59
C ALA A 94 4.26 -3.68 8.60
N TYR A 95 3.23 -3.02 8.09
CA TYR A 95 2.28 -2.26 8.90
C TYR A 95 0.88 -2.78 8.58
N HIS A 96 0.17 -3.23 9.61
CA HIS A 96 -1.26 -3.51 9.52
C HIS A 96 -2.02 -2.19 9.69
N ILE A 97 -2.89 -1.88 8.76
CA ILE A 97 -3.56 -0.58 8.71
C ILE A 97 -5.07 -0.78 8.87
N GLY A 98 -5.67 -0.07 9.82
CA GLY A 98 -7.07 -0.24 10.20
C GLY A 98 -8.10 0.34 9.22
N ALA A 99 -7.65 1.11 8.22
CA ALA A 99 -8.50 1.64 7.16
C ALA A 99 -7.71 1.75 5.86
N SER A 100 -8.37 2.00 4.74
CA SER A 100 -7.69 2.19 3.47
C SER A 100 -6.78 3.43 3.49
N LEU A 101 -5.65 3.38 2.78
CA LEU A 101 -4.75 4.52 2.63
C LEU A 101 -5.45 5.75 2.07
N LYS A 102 -6.45 5.57 1.20
CA LYS A 102 -7.23 6.69 0.65
C LYS A 102 -7.95 7.49 1.72
N ASP A 103 -8.21 6.89 2.89
CA ASP A 103 -8.89 7.53 4.02
C ASP A 103 -7.93 8.27 4.96
N ALA A 104 -6.63 8.22 4.71
CA ALA A 104 -5.64 8.94 5.51
C ALA A 104 -5.90 10.45 5.46
N GLY A 105 -5.90 11.08 6.62
CA GLY A 105 -6.27 12.48 6.77
C GLY A 105 -7.78 12.73 6.88
N LYS A 106 -8.63 11.70 6.70
CA LYS A 106 -10.09 11.80 6.74
C LYS A 106 -10.72 11.05 7.89
N LYS A 107 -10.14 9.90 8.26
CA LYS A 107 -10.67 9.02 9.31
C LYS A 107 -9.59 8.70 10.33
N CYS A 108 -10.02 8.44 11.57
CA CYS A 108 -9.14 7.91 12.61
C CYS A 108 -9.06 6.39 12.47
N PHE A 109 -7.84 5.84 12.47
CA PHE A 109 -7.63 4.39 12.47
C PHE A 109 -6.28 4.06 13.10
N GLY A 110 -6.11 2.80 13.47
CA GLY A 110 -4.87 2.32 14.06
C GLY A 110 -3.88 1.80 13.01
N ILE A 111 -2.61 1.84 13.36
CA ILE A 111 -1.53 1.23 12.60
C ILE A 111 -0.70 0.39 13.56
N SER A 112 -0.44 -0.86 13.20
CA SER A 112 0.39 -1.77 13.98
C SER A 112 1.62 -2.17 13.17
N ARG A 113 2.80 -2.05 13.76
CA ARG A 113 4.06 -2.42 13.12
C ARG A 113 4.36 -3.90 13.36
N ILE A 114 4.78 -4.59 12.31
CA ILE A 114 5.17 -6.01 12.32
C ILE A 114 6.61 -6.09 11.85
N GLU A 115 7.51 -6.55 12.72
CA GLU A 115 8.93 -6.71 12.40
C GLU A 115 9.36 -8.18 12.26
N ASP A 116 8.44 -9.11 12.50
CA ASP A 116 8.73 -10.54 12.36
C ASP A 116 8.89 -10.88 10.87
N VAL A 117 10.12 -11.16 10.47
CA VAL A 117 10.47 -11.46 9.07
C VAL A 117 9.74 -12.71 8.57
N GLY A 118 9.48 -13.68 9.45
CA GLY A 118 8.72 -14.89 9.10
C GLY A 118 7.28 -14.57 8.70
N ILE A 119 6.61 -13.69 9.45
CA ILE A 119 5.24 -13.27 9.12
C ILE A 119 5.22 -12.48 7.80
N ILE A 120 6.17 -11.58 7.60
CA ILE A 120 6.28 -10.79 6.38
C ILE A 120 6.52 -11.69 5.17
N SER A 121 7.44 -12.65 5.30
CA SER A 121 7.73 -13.64 4.26
C SER A 121 6.49 -14.47 3.91
N ASP A 122 5.71 -14.89 4.90
CA ASP A 122 4.48 -15.65 4.68
C ASP A 122 3.43 -14.85 3.91
N ILE A 123 3.27 -13.57 4.23
CA ILE A 123 2.35 -12.68 3.51
C ILE A 123 2.78 -12.55 2.05
N LEU A 124 4.06 -12.27 1.81
CA LEU A 124 4.60 -12.09 0.46
C LEU A 124 4.48 -13.37 -0.37
N GLN A 125 4.77 -14.52 0.23
CA GLN A 125 4.64 -15.81 -0.44
C GLN A 125 3.19 -16.10 -0.83
N ARG A 126 2.25 -15.82 0.06
CA ARG A 126 0.83 -16.00 -0.23
C ARG A 126 0.37 -15.11 -1.40
N LEU A 127 0.85 -13.87 -1.48
CA LEU A 127 0.56 -12.97 -2.59
C LEU A 127 1.03 -13.53 -3.93
N GLU A 128 2.22 -14.12 -3.98
CA GLU A 128 2.75 -14.75 -5.20
C GLU A 128 1.88 -15.91 -5.65
N ILE A 129 1.52 -16.82 -4.75
CA ILE A 129 0.69 -18.01 -5.04
C ILE A 129 -0.68 -17.58 -5.60
N GLU A 130 -1.36 -16.65 -4.91
CA GLU A 130 -2.69 -16.19 -5.32
C GLU A 130 -2.65 -15.46 -6.66
N THR A 131 -1.60 -14.73 -6.95
CA THR A 131 -1.42 -14.03 -8.23
C THR A 131 -1.19 -15.03 -9.36
N GLU A 132 -0.39 -16.06 -9.15
CA GLU A 132 -0.17 -17.14 -10.12
C GLU A 132 -1.47 -17.89 -10.43
N GLU A 133 -2.26 -18.23 -9.42
CA GLU A 133 -3.56 -18.89 -9.58
C GLU A 133 -4.53 -18.00 -10.38
N ALA A 134 -4.55 -16.70 -10.14
CA ALA A 134 -5.42 -15.77 -10.84
C ALA A 134 -5.03 -15.60 -12.32
N ASN A 135 -3.75 -15.82 -12.67
CA ASN A 135 -3.25 -15.71 -14.03
C ASN A 135 -3.38 -17.02 -14.84
N ASN A 136 -3.67 -18.12 -14.18
CA ASN A 136 -3.94 -19.41 -14.80
C ASN A 136 -5.45 -19.60 -14.95
#